data_d465abf3fae75f41e54d7d9400624ae3
#
_entry.id   d465abf3fae75f41e54d7d9400624ae3
#
_cell.length_a   1.000
_cell.length_b   1.000
_cell.length_c   1.000
_cell.angle_alpha   90.00
_cell.angle_beta   90.00
_cell.angle_gamma   90.00
#
_symmetry.space_group_name_H-M   'P 1'
#
loop_
_entity.id
_entity.type
_entity.pdbx_description
1 polymer ?
#
loop_
_entity_poly.entity_id
_entity_poly.type
_entity_poly.pdbx_seq_one_letter_code
_entity_poly.pdbx_strand_id
1 'polypeptide(L)'
;MSEDAGHERLLIALAQAMVDQPRATLQELAKAVGVSKATLYRFCQTRDQLVTRLMTHSAQVMKQTLADSRLDAAPTREALRNLIEQHLAHKELTVFLMYNWKPDMEMQADIMQSWSGYQETLDAFFLRGQREGVFRVDITAAALTELLITVITSMVDAERRGRIARLGIATVAEQMLLHGISAEPATAA
;
A
#
# COMPACT_ATOMS: atom_id res chain seq x y z
N MET A 1 22.99 11.14 4.29
CA MET A 1 22.50 10.21 3.28
C MET A 1 22.65 8.71 3.62
N SER A 2 23.71 8.27 4.31
CA SER A 2 23.92 6.83 4.61
C SER A 2 23.11 6.30 5.80
N GLU A 3 22.82 7.10 6.81
CA GLU A 3 22.14 6.69 8.05
C GLU A 3 20.62 6.58 7.83
N ASP A 4 20.05 7.46 7.03
CA ASP A 4 18.64 7.51 6.67
C ASP A 4 18.22 6.30 5.82
N ALA A 5 19.02 5.95 4.81
CA ALA A 5 18.79 4.75 3.99
C ALA A 5 18.93 3.43 4.78
N GLY A 6 19.77 3.40 5.82
CA GLY A 6 19.88 2.27 6.73
C GLY A 6 18.64 2.12 7.62
N HIS A 7 18.11 3.24 8.07
CA HIS A 7 16.90 3.31 8.89
C HIS A 7 15.66 2.84 8.10
N GLU A 8 15.50 3.31 6.87
CA GLU A 8 14.40 2.91 5.98
C GLU A 8 14.42 1.42 5.67
N ARG A 9 15.59 0.86 5.33
CA ARG A 9 15.73 -0.59 5.11
C ARG A 9 15.35 -1.41 6.34
N LEU A 10 15.71 -0.92 7.53
CA LEU A 10 15.34 -1.58 8.79
C LEU A 10 13.82 -1.57 8.99
N LEU A 11 13.14 -0.45 8.71
CA LEU A 11 11.69 -0.35 8.81
C LEU A 11 10.98 -1.32 7.86
N ILE A 12 11.41 -1.38 6.60
CA ILE A 12 10.87 -2.33 5.60
C ILE A 12 11.06 -3.78 6.05
N ALA A 13 12.28 -4.13 6.51
CA ALA A 13 12.57 -5.47 6.98
C ALA A 13 11.74 -5.85 8.23
N LEU A 14 11.53 -4.90 9.16
CA LEU A 14 10.68 -5.11 10.34
C LEU A 14 9.20 -5.25 9.97
N ALA A 15 8.70 -4.47 9.01
CA ALA A 15 7.35 -4.61 8.49
C ALA A 15 7.11 -6.02 7.93
N GLN A 16 8.03 -6.50 7.08
CA GLN A 16 7.99 -7.85 6.54
C GLN A 16 8.04 -8.91 7.63
N ALA A 17 9.00 -8.80 8.58
CA ALA A 17 9.13 -9.76 9.67
C ALA A 17 7.88 -9.83 10.56
N MET A 18 7.19 -8.72 10.78
CA MET A 18 5.95 -8.69 11.55
C MET A 18 4.77 -9.34 10.82
N VAL A 19 4.75 -9.26 9.49
CA VAL A 19 3.74 -9.97 8.67
C VAL A 19 4.00 -11.47 8.67
N ASP A 20 5.26 -11.89 8.54
CA ASP A 20 5.64 -13.30 8.49
C ASP A 20 5.54 -13.99 9.86
N GLN A 21 5.76 -13.23 10.92
CA GLN A 21 5.76 -13.71 12.31
C GLN A 21 4.88 -12.80 13.21
N PRO A 22 3.54 -12.83 13.08
CA PRO A 22 2.64 -11.88 13.73
C PRO A 22 2.68 -11.90 15.27
N ARG A 23 3.20 -12.98 15.87
CA ARG A 23 3.32 -13.16 17.32
C ARG A 23 4.73 -13.01 17.85
N ALA A 24 5.70 -12.70 16.98
CA ALA A 24 7.10 -12.57 17.37
C ALA A 24 7.30 -11.44 18.39
N THR A 25 8.13 -11.72 19.37
CA THR A 25 8.64 -10.73 20.33
C THR A 25 9.63 -9.78 19.65
N LEU A 26 9.91 -8.61 20.26
CA LEU A 26 10.94 -7.69 19.74
C LEU A 26 12.30 -8.38 19.57
N GLN A 27 12.64 -9.31 20.47
CA GLN A 27 13.91 -10.05 20.37
C GLN A 27 13.95 -10.99 19.16
N GLU A 28 12.85 -11.68 18.88
CA GLU A 28 12.71 -12.53 17.69
C GLU A 28 12.71 -11.70 16.41
N LEU A 29 12.03 -10.54 16.41
CA LEU A 29 12.07 -9.62 15.29
C LEU A 29 13.48 -9.08 15.04
N ALA A 30 14.23 -8.68 16.09
CA ALA A 30 15.62 -8.24 15.95
C ALA A 30 16.48 -9.33 15.28
N LYS A 31 16.32 -10.59 15.72
CA LYS A 31 17.01 -11.74 15.13
C LYS A 31 16.61 -11.95 13.67
N ALA A 32 15.32 -11.86 13.35
CA ALA A 32 14.80 -12.06 12.00
C ALA A 32 15.35 -11.04 11.00
N VAL A 33 15.54 -9.78 11.42
CA VAL A 33 16.08 -8.71 10.55
C VAL A 33 17.60 -8.53 10.68
N GLY A 34 18.28 -9.38 11.46
CA GLY A 34 19.75 -9.38 11.55
C GLY A 34 20.35 -8.22 12.35
N VAL A 35 19.60 -7.62 13.28
CA VAL A 35 20.11 -6.57 14.18
C VAL A 35 20.25 -7.07 15.61
N SER A 36 21.10 -6.40 16.41
CA SER A 36 21.21 -6.72 17.84
C SER A 36 19.93 -6.31 18.58
N LYS A 37 19.63 -7.05 19.69
CA LYS A 37 18.56 -6.67 20.62
C LYS A 37 18.72 -5.21 21.07
N ALA A 38 19.93 -4.79 21.43
CA ALA A 38 20.23 -3.43 21.86
C ALA A 38 19.91 -2.40 20.78
N THR A 39 20.19 -2.70 19.52
CA THR A 39 19.86 -1.84 18.38
C THR A 39 18.35 -1.66 18.24
N LEU A 40 17.57 -2.75 18.29
CA LEU A 40 16.12 -2.65 18.17
C LEU A 40 15.51 -1.95 19.40
N TYR A 41 16.00 -2.21 20.61
CA TYR A 41 15.49 -1.56 21.83
C TYR A 41 15.82 -0.06 21.92
N ARG A 42 16.86 0.43 21.25
CA ARG A 42 17.08 1.87 21.06
C ARG A 42 16.07 2.46 20.08
N PHE A 43 15.63 1.66 19.12
CA PHE A 43 14.66 2.07 18.12
C PHE A 43 13.23 2.08 18.67
N CYS A 44 12.83 1.03 19.39
CA CYS A 44 11.52 0.93 20.03
C CYS A 44 11.62 0.05 21.29
N GLN A 45 10.95 0.43 22.37
CA GLN A 45 10.98 -0.31 23.64
C GLN A 45 9.85 -1.34 23.74
N THR A 46 8.74 -1.13 23.00
CA THR A 46 7.58 -2.00 22.99
C THR A 46 7.16 -2.35 21.56
N ARG A 47 6.39 -3.43 21.44
CA ARG A 47 5.82 -3.83 20.16
C ARG A 47 4.84 -2.80 19.61
N ASP A 48 4.06 -2.15 20.47
CA ASP A 48 3.10 -1.11 20.09
C ASP A 48 3.83 0.13 19.55
N GLN A 49 4.94 0.54 20.17
CA GLN A 49 5.80 1.59 19.63
C GLN A 49 6.37 1.23 18.25
N LEU A 50 6.73 -0.05 18.02
CA LEU A 50 7.16 -0.50 16.71
C LEU A 50 6.03 -0.38 15.69
N VAL A 51 4.83 -0.87 16.03
CA VAL A 51 3.64 -0.77 15.15
C VAL A 51 3.37 0.70 14.81
N THR A 52 3.34 1.60 15.79
CA THR A 52 3.11 3.04 15.56
C THR A 52 4.16 3.62 14.60
N ARG A 53 5.44 3.32 14.80
CA ARG A 53 6.52 3.79 13.91
C ARG A 53 6.36 3.26 12.48
N LEU A 54 6.02 2.00 12.33
CA LEU A 54 5.79 1.39 11.03
C LEU A 54 4.54 1.97 10.35
N MET A 55 3.47 2.21 11.09
CA MET A 55 2.26 2.87 10.56
C MET A 55 2.56 4.29 10.08
N THR A 56 3.28 5.09 10.87
CA THR A 56 3.72 6.45 10.49
C THR A 56 4.58 6.43 9.22
N HIS A 57 5.58 5.56 9.18
CA HIS A 57 6.44 5.42 8.01
C HIS A 57 5.65 4.98 6.77
N SER A 58 4.79 3.98 6.91
CA SER A 58 3.94 3.51 5.82
C SER A 58 3.01 4.60 5.29
N ALA A 59 2.41 5.42 6.17
CA ALA A 59 1.58 6.56 5.75
C ALA A 59 2.39 7.59 4.93
N GLN A 60 3.63 7.88 5.34
CA GLN A 60 4.52 8.78 4.59
C GLN A 60 4.87 8.21 3.21
N VAL A 61 5.21 6.91 3.13
CA VAL A 61 5.52 6.24 1.86
C VAL A 61 4.29 6.20 0.95
N MET A 62 3.11 5.89 1.48
CA MET A 62 1.88 5.90 0.68
C MET A 62 1.53 7.29 0.15
N LYS A 63 1.76 8.34 0.93
CA LYS A 63 1.62 9.74 0.47
C LYS A 63 2.58 10.03 -0.69
N GLN A 64 3.84 9.61 -0.60
CA GLN A 64 4.81 9.78 -1.67
C GLN A 64 4.43 8.96 -2.91
N THR A 65 3.94 7.73 -2.73
CA THR A 65 3.41 6.87 -3.80
C THR A 65 2.33 7.59 -4.62
N LEU A 66 1.38 8.29 -3.97
CA LEU A 66 0.36 9.08 -4.68
C LEU A 66 0.98 10.23 -5.48
N ALA A 67 1.94 10.96 -4.89
CA ALA A 67 2.63 12.07 -5.57
C ALA A 67 3.38 11.59 -6.81
N ASP A 68 4.13 10.48 -6.69
CA ASP A 68 4.93 9.92 -7.78
C ASP A 68 4.05 9.32 -8.90
N SER A 69 2.83 8.93 -8.58
CA SER A 69 1.85 8.41 -9.54
C SER A 69 1.28 9.47 -10.49
N ARG A 70 1.50 10.76 -10.22
CA ARG A 70 1.08 11.89 -11.04
C ARG A 70 -0.42 11.88 -11.37
N LEU A 71 -1.25 11.59 -10.36
CA LEU A 71 -2.67 11.37 -10.53
C LEU A 71 -3.42 12.54 -11.17
N ASP A 72 -2.93 13.77 -11.01
CA ASP A 72 -3.55 14.99 -11.55
C ASP A 72 -3.02 15.37 -12.93
N ALA A 73 -1.79 14.95 -13.28
CA ALA A 73 -1.05 15.48 -14.42
C ALA A 73 -0.90 14.49 -15.59
N ALA A 74 -0.85 13.19 -15.31
CA ALA A 74 -0.73 12.16 -16.34
C ALA A 74 -2.10 11.78 -16.94
N PRO A 75 -2.12 11.26 -18.18
CA PRO A 75 -3.32 10.63 -18.74
C PRO A 75 -3.85 9.56 -17.78
N THR A 76 -5.16 9.47 -17.60
CA THR A 76 -5.80 8.64 -16.55
C THR A 76 -5.35 7.18 -16.55
N ARG A 77 -5.22 6.54 -17.72
CA ARG A 77 -4.74 5.13 -17.81
C ARG A 77 -3.26 5.00 -17.41
N GLU A 78 -2.43 5.96 -17.79
CA GLU A 78 -1.01 6.02 -17.40
C GLU A 78 -0.87 6.25 -15.88
N ALA A 79 -1.65 7.18 -15.33
CA ALA A 79 -1.68 7.44 -13.89
C ALA A 79 -2.10 6.19 -13.08
N LEU A 80 -3.09 5.42 -13.56
CA LEU A 80 -3.48 4.15 -12.94
C LEU A 80 -2.34 3.13 -12.96
N ARG A 81 -1.63 3.00 -14.08
CA ARG A 81 -0.48 2.10 -14.19
C ARG A 81 0.63 2.51 -13.22
N ASN A 82 1.01 3.79 -13.21
CA ASN A 82 2.01 4.33 -12.29
C ASN A 82 1.61 4.05 -10.83
N LEU A 83 0.35 4.26 -10.48
CA LEU A 83 -0.18 4.00 -9.14
C LEU A 83 -0.01 2.54 -8.72
N ILE A 84 -0.34 1.60 -9.60
CA ILE A 84 -0.17 0.17 -9.35
C ILE A 84 1.32 -0.17 -9.17
N GLU A 85 2.18 0.31 -10.06
CA GLU A 85 3.62 0.04 -10.02
C GLU A 85 4.27 0.59 -8.75
N GLN A 86 3.90 1.81 -8.34
CA GLN A 86 4.40 2.43 -7.12
C GLN A 86 3.96 1.67 -5.85
N HIS A 87 2.72 1.19 -5.78
CA HIS A 87 2.27 0.35 -4.65
C HIS A 87 3.01 -0.99 -4.61
N LEU A 88 3.25 -1.60 -5.76
CA LEU A 88 4.01 -2.85 -5.84
C LEU A 88 5.51 -2.67 -5.53
N ALA A 89 6.06 -1.49 -5.77
CA ALA A 89 7.43 -1.15 -5.35
C ALA A 89 7.57 -1.11 -3.81
N HIS A 90 6.50 -0.79 -3.09
CA HIS A 90 6.44 -0.72 -1.63
C HIS A 90 5.56 -1.83 -1.01
N LYS A 91 5.56 -3.01 -1.63
CA LYS A 91 4.67 -4.13 -1.29
C LYS A 91 4.78 -4.61 0.16
N GLU A 92 5.95 -4.56 0.78
CA GLU A 92 6.17 -4.96 2.17
C GLU A 92 5.37 -4.08 3.13
N LEU A 93 5.36 -2.76 2.89
CA LEU A 93 4.58 -1.80 3.67
C LEU A 93 3.08 -1.93 3.37
N THR A 94 2.72 -2.17 2.10
CA THR A 94 1.32 -2.41 1.68
C THR A 94 0.72 -3.62 2.42
N VAL A 95 1.45 -4.73 2.48
CA VAL A 95 1.00 -5.93 3.22
C VAL A 95 0.99 -5.67 4.73
N PHE A 96 2.01 -4.99 5.26
CA PHE A 96 2.03 -4.63 6.68
C PHE A 96 0.78 -3.85 7.09
N LEU A 97 0.38 -2.86 6.28
CA LEU A 97 -0.83 -2.08 6.49
C LEU A 97 -2.07 -2.96 6.48
N MET A 98 -2.22 -3.81 5.46
CA MET A 98 -3.36 -4.74 5.34
C MET A 98 -3.54 -5.61 6.59
N TYR A 99 -2.46 -6.13 7.15
CA TYR A 99 -2.52 -7.02 8.33
C TYR A 99 -2.64 -6.29 9.67
N ASN A 100 -2.23 -5.03 9.74
CA ASN A 100 -2.20 -4.28 10.99
C ASN A 100 -3.24 -3.15 11.06
N TRP A 101 -3.90 -2.81 9.94
CA TRP A 101 -5.00 -1.86 9.95
C TRP A 101 -6.22 -2.44 10.68
N LYS A 102 -6.71 -1.70 11.67
CA LYS A 102 -7.96 -2.02 12.39
C LYS A 102 -8.77 -0.73 12.53
N PRO A 103 -10.07 -0.75 12.20
CA PRO A 103 -10.92 0.44 12.29
C PRO A 103 -11.04 1.04 13.70
N ASP A 104 -10.82 0.22 14.73
CA ASP A 104 -10.91 0.56 16.15
C ASP A 104 -9.54 0.87 16.79
N MET A 105 -8.47 0.94 16.01
CA MET A 105 -7.17 1.36 16.53
C MET A 105 -7.23 2.80 17.02
N GLU A 106 -6.81 3.03 18.26
CA GLU A 106 -6.43 4.36 18.74
C GLU A 106 -5.17 4.81 18.00
N MET A 107 -5.34 5.33 16.80
CA MET A 107 -4.24 5.89 16.02
C MET A 107 -4.06 7.37 16.35
N GLN A 108 -2.82 7.83 16.26
CA GLN A 108 -2.52 9.25 16.38
C GLN A 108 -3.29 10.02 15.29
N ALA A 109 -3.80 11.20 15.64
CA ALA A 109 -4.66 11.99 14.76
C ALA A 109 -4.01 12.30 13.39
N ASP A 110 -2.70 12.49 13.36
CA ASP A 110 -1.91 12.73 12.14
C ASP A 110 -1.86 11.50 11.21
N ILE A 111 -1.80 10.29 11.78
CA ILE A 111 -1.87 9.05 10.99
C ILE A 111 -3.27 8.88 10.39
N MET A 112 -4.33 9.11 11.18
CA MET A 112 -5.71 9.08 10.70
C MET A 112 -5.95 10.09 9.59
N GLN A 113 -5.46 11.31 9.75
CA GLN A 113 -5.56 12.36 8.72
C GLN A 113 -4.81 11.98 7.43
N SER A 114 -3.65 11.33 7.56
CA SER A 114 -2.89 10.85 6.39
C SER A 114 -3.66 9.79 5.61
N TRP A 115 -4.39 8.91 6.29
CA TRP A 115 -5.21 7.88 5.64
C TRP A 115 -6.47 8.45 4.98
N SER A 116 -7.17 9.37 5.63
CA SER A 116 -8.31 10.04 5.02
C SER A 116 -7.87 10.81 3.76
N GLY A 117 -6.77 11.55 3.81
CA GLY A 117 -6.20 12.21 2.64
C GLY A 117 -5.76 11.28 1.51
N TYR A 118 -5.29 10.07 1.84
CA TYR A 118 -4.98 9.04 0.85
C TYR A 118 -6.24 8.58 0.09
N GLN A 119 -7.32 8.23 0.82
CA GLN A 119 -8.58 7.81 0.21
C GLN A 119 -9.22 8.94 -0.61
N GLU A 120 -9.27 10.16 -0.07
CA GLU A 120 -9.80 11.33 -0.76
C GLU A 120 -9.07 11.62 -2.08
N THR A 121 -7.74 11.45 -2.10
CA THR A 121 -6.94 11.62 -3.31
C THR A 121 -7.28 10.58 -4.37
N LEU A 122 -7.45 9.32 -3.98
CA LEU A 122 -7.85 8.24 -4.88
C LEU A 122 -9.28 8.43 -5.39
N ASP A 123 -10.20 8.83 -4.53
CA ASP A 123 -11.58 9.12 -4.91
C ASP A 123 -11.64 10.25 -5.95
N ALA A 124 -10.86 11.32 -5.73
CA ALA A 124 -10.75 12.41 -6.69
C ALA A 124 -10.18 11.95 -8.04
N PHE A 125 -9.17 11.08 -8.04
CA PHE A 125 -8.61 10.48 -9.24
C PHE A 125 -9.66 9.65 -10.01
N PHE A 126 -10.39 8.77 -9.34
CA PHE A 126 -11.42 7.97 -9.99
C PHE A 126 -12.56 8.85 -10.51
N LEU A 127 -12.98 9.86 -9.74
CA LEU A 127 -14.00 10.82 -10.19
C LEU A 127 -13.55 11.62 -11.43
N ARG A 128 -12.26 11.99 -11.51
CA ARG A 128 -11.67 12.59 -12.70
C ARG A 128 -11.80 11.65 -13.91
N GLY A 129 -11.38 10.40 -13.76
CA GLY A 129 -11.44 9.40 -14.84
C GLY A 129 -12.88 9.08 -15.30
N GLN A 130 -13.86 9.14 -14.40
CA GLN A 130 -15.28 9.03 -14.74
C GLN A 130 -15.75 10.22 -15.58
N ARG A 131 -15.36 11.45 -15.23
CA ARG A 131 -15.67 12.66 -16.01
C ARG A 131 -15.02 12.65 -17.39
N GLU A 132 -13.85 12.07 -17.52
CA GLU A 132 -13.13 11.89 -18.79
C GLU A 132 -13.68 10.71 -19.62
N GLY A 133 -14.65 9.95 -19.13
CA GLY A 133 -15.20 8.77 -19.79
C GLY A 133 -14.26 7.55 -19.86
N VAL A 134 -13.19 7.56 -19.04
CA VAL A 134 -12.22 6.45 -18.96
C VAL A 134 -12.73 5.35 -18.05
N PHE A 135 -13.35 5.71 -16.92
CA PHE A 135 -13.93 4.79 -15.96
C PHE A 135 -15.46 4.83 -15.99
N ARG A 136 -16.07 3.70 -15.68
CA ARG A 136 -17.52 3.53 -15.60
C ARG A 136 -18.11 4.41 -14.48
N VAL A 137 -19.33 4.92 -14.69
CA VAL A 137 -20.02 5.85 -13.78
C VAL A 137 -21.08 5.20 -12.89
N ASP A 138 -21.40 3.93 -13.15
CA ASP A 138 -22.37 3.14 -12.36
C ASP A 138 -21.80 2.56 -11.06
N ILE A 139 -20.48 2.70 -10.84
CA ILE A 139 -19.78 2.39 -9.59
C ILE A 139 -19.26 3.72 -9.03
N THR A 140 -19.46 3.96 -7.73
CA THR A 140 -18.96 5.19 -7.10
C THR A 140 -17.43 5.26 -7.08
N ALA A 141 -16.84 6.46 -7.09
CA ALA A 141 -15.39 6.64 -7.01
C ALA A 141 -14.81 5.97 -5.74
N ALA A 142 -15.47 6.11 -4.60
CA ALA A 142 -15.06 5.44 -3.36
C ALA A 142 -15.03 3.90 -3.50
N ALA A 143 -16.02 3.31 -4.19
CA ALA A 143 -16.01 1.86 -4.43
C ALA A 143 -14.87 1.44 -5.37
N LEU A 144 -14.52 2.27 -6.37
CA LEU A 144 -13.35 2.03 -7.23
C LEU A 144 -12.03 2.14 -6.44
N THR A 145 -11.94 3.07 -5.49
CA THR A 145 -10.81 3.17 -4.55
C THR A 145 -10.65 1.89 -3.73
N GLU A 146 -11.72 1.38 -3.13
CA GLU A 146 -11.69 0.14 -2.36
C GLU A 146 -11.34 -1.09 -3.22
N LEU A 147 -11.84 -1.15 -4.46
CA LEU A 147 -11.48 -2.21 -5.41
C LEU A 147 -10.00 -2.16 -5.78
N LEU A 148 -9.44 -0.98 -6.04
CA LEU A 148 -8.01 -0.81 -6.30
C LEU A 148 -7.16 -1.33 -5.14
N ILE A 149 -7.44 -0.86 -3.91
CA ILE A 149 -6.74 -1.29 -2.70
C ILE A 149 -6.83 -2.80 -2.53
N THR A 150 -8.02 -3.37 -2.70
CA THR A 150 -8.27 -4.82 -2.57
C THR A 150 -7.49 -5.62 -3.62
N VAL A 151 -7.50 -5.21 -4.88
CA VAL A 151 -6.77 -5.92 -5.94
C VAL A 151 -5.27 -5.90 -5.66
N ILE A 152 -4.69 -4.72 -5.36
CA ILE A 152 -3.26 -4.60 -5.09
C ILE A 152 -2.86 -5.45 -3.89
N THR A 153 -3.56 -5.31 -2.76
CA THR A 153 -3.23 -6.04 -1.52
C THR A 153 -3.38 -7.55 -1.69
N SER A 154 -4.43 -8.00 -2.39
CA SER A 154 -4.64 -9.42 -2.69
C SER A 154 -3.56 -10.01 -3.60
N MET A 155 -3.12 -9.26 -4.62
CA MET A 155 -2.04 -9.71 -5.52
C MET A 155 -0.71 -9.81 -4.76
N VAL A 156 -0.38 -8.83 -3.94
CA VAL A 156 0.85 -8.84 -3.13
C VAL A 156 0.83 -10.00 -2.12
N ASP A 157 -0.29 -10.25 -1.46
CA ASP A 157 -0.42 -11.37 -0.54
C ASP A 157 -0.36 -12.74 -1.26
N ALA A 158 -0.93 -12.84 -2.45
CA ALA A 158 -0.85 -14.05 -3.27
C ALA A 158 0.59 -14.34 -3.73
N GLU A 159 1.38 -13.29 -4.09
CA GLU A 159 2.82 -13.43 -4.36
C GLU A 159 3.55 -13.94 -3.11
N ARG A 160 3.33 -13.30 -1.95
CA ARG A 160 3.95 -13.67 -0.69
C ARG A 160 3.70 -15.13 -0.32
N ARG A 161 2.50 -15.63 -0.58
CA ARG A 161 2.13 -17.05 -0.37
C ARG A 161 2.59 -17.98 -1.48
N GLY A 162 3.32 -17.49 -2.47
CA GLY A 162 3.82 -18.31 -3.60
C GLY A 162 2.72 -18.80 -4.57
N ARG A 163 1.53 -18.18 -4.54
CA ARG A 163 0.41 -18.54 -5.43
C ARG A 163 0.54 -17.98 -6.84
N ILE A 164 1.18 -16.84 -6.97
CA ILE A 164 1.45 -16.17 -8.24
C ILE A 164 2.91 -15.74 -8.32
N ALA A 165 3.45 -15.67 -9.53
CA ALA A 165 4.81 -15.17 -9.75
C ALA A 165 4.84 -13.64 -9.63
N ARG A 166 5.97 -13.12 -9.15
CA ARG A 166 6.21 -11.66 -9.08
C ARG A 166 6.17 -11.00 -10.47
N LEU A 167 6.70 -11.70 -11.47
CA LEU A 167 6.73 -11.19 -12.83
C LEU A 167 5.31 -11.11 -13.38
N GLY A 168 4.91 -9.92 -13.84
CA GLY A 168 3.61 -9.68 -14.45
C GLY A 168 2.48 -9.29 -13.50
N ILE A 169 2.72 -9.21 -12.17
CA ILE A 169 1.68 -8.80 -11.20
C ILE A 169 1.06 -7.44 -11.58
N ALA A 170 1.89 -6.44 -11.90
CA ALA A 170 1.41 -5.11 -12.30
C ALA A 170 0.47 -5.19 -13.50
N THR A 171 0.86 -5.94 -14.53
CA THR A 171 0.04 -6.15 -15.73
C THR A 171 -1.28 -6.85 -15.41
N VAL A 172 -1.25 -7.88 -14.57
CA VAL A 172 -2.48 -8.59 -14.17
C VAL A 172 -3.40 -7.67 -13.38
N ALA A 173 -2.88 -6.91 -12.41
CA ALA A 173 -3.66 -5.95 -11.63
C ALA A 173 -4.26 -4.85 -12.52
N GLU A 174 -3.48 -4.29 -13.43
CA GLU A 174 -3.94 -3.30 -14.41
C GLU A 174 -5.06 -3.86 -15.29
N GLN A 175 -4.87 -5.04 -15.84
CA GLN A 175 -5.87 -5.70 -16.72
C GLN A 175 -7.17 -5.97 -15.95
N MET A 176 -7.08 -6.52 -14.74
CA MET A 176 -8.27 -6.77 -13.92
C MET A 176 -9.03 -5.47 -13.60
N LEU A 177 -8.33 -4.40 -13.25
CA LEU A 177 -8.95 -3.12 -12.96
C LEU A 177 -9.54 -2.49 -14.22
N LEU A 178 -8.79 -2.39 -15.31
CA LEU A 178 -9.27 -1.75 -16.54
C LEU A 178 -10.47 -2.48 -17.14
N HIS A 179 -10.47 -3.80 -17.18
CA HIS A 179 -11.62 -4.56 -17.71
C HIS A 179 -12.84 -4.51 -16.77
N GLY A 180 -12.62 -4.35 -15.45
CA GLY A 180 -13.71 -4.20 -14.48
C GLY A 180 -14.23 -2.77 -14.33
N ILE A 181 -13.40 -1.74 -14.58
CA ILE A 181 -13.72 -0.33 -14.33
C ILE A 181 -13.76 0.54 -15.59
N SER A 182 -13.47 -0.02 -16.77
CA SER A 182 -13.54 0.69 -18.04
C SER A 182 -14.99 1.08 -18.36
N ALA A 183 -15.15 2.25 -18.98
CA ALA A 183 -16.43 2.72 -19.52
C ALA A 183 -16.75 2.12 -20.90
N GLU A 184 -15.96 1.17 -21.42
CA GLU A 184 -16.26 0.52 -22.68
C GLU A 184 -17.62 -0.19 -22.60
N PRO A 185 -18.53 -0.01 -23.58
CA PRO A 185 -19.78 -0.72 -23.59
C PRO A 185 -19.48 -2.23 -23.61
N ALA A 186 -20.20 -3.00 -22.77
CA ALA A 186 -20.21 -4.44 -22.90
C ALA A 186 -20.57 -4.75 -24.35
N THR A 187 -19.64 -5.35 -25.09
CA THR A 187 -19.93 -5.83 -26.42
C THR A 187 -21.08 -6.81 -26.25
N ALA A 188 -22.27 -6.44 -26.73
CA ALA A 188 -23.43 -7.31 -26.68
C ALA A 188 -23.05 -8.60 -27.39
N ALA A 189 -23.06 -9.71 -26.65
CA ALA A 189 -22.89 -11.06 -27.20
C ALA A 189 -24.09 -11.47 -28.03
#